data_a8a4e4daa4b1e7b2c10d9dd037e2f5a1
#
_entry.id   a8a4e4daa4b1e7b2c10d9dd037e2f5a1
#
_cell.length_a   1.000
_cell.length_b   1.000
_cell.length_c   1.000
_cell.angle_alpha   90.00
_cell.angle_beta   90.00
_cell.angle_gamma   90.00
#
_symmetry.space_group_name_H-M   'P 1'
#
loop_
_entity.id
_entity.type
_entity.pdbx_description
1 polymer ?
#
loop_
_entity_poly.entity_id
_entity_poly.type
_entity_poly.pdbx_seq_one_letter_code
_entity_poly.pdbx_strand_id
1 'polypeptide(L)'
;MSNNKTFRLKFWGTRGSIPCPGPETVKYGGNTTCFEIHCGDRRIIIDAGTGIRLLGKQIMLEEQNYLNADLFFTHTHMDHIQGLPFFAPLYNPESDVRLHAGHLGGQKYDLLGIIGTMLMKDPVFPVPSALIEKACSFNDYPCGKVFDLGDGIIIKTGKLNHPNGACGYRVEYDGKSLAICTDTEHYEGKLDEEVLTLADQADVMVYDSAYTDEEYPKFKGWGHSTWQEALKIADKANVKNTFLFHHDPSHNDERMDQIASEVASINSTARPAIEGEEVSI
;
A
#
# COMPACT_ATOMS: atom_id res chain seq x y z
N MET A 1 28.39 6.50 -10.98
CA MET A 1 27.08 6.31 -10.29
C MET A 1 26.14 7.28 -10.97
N SER A 2 25.05 6.82 -11.55
CA SER A 2 24.07 7.71 -12.20
C SER A 2 23.40 8.54 -11.09
N ASN A 3 23.32 9.86 -11.30
CA ASN A 3 22.68 10.79 -10.37
C ASN A 3 21.14 10.76 -10.64
N ASN A 4 20.57 9.54 -10.73
CA ASN A 4 19.15 9.35 -10.95
C ASN A 4 18.39 9.75 -9.68
N LYS A 5 17.74 10.90 -9.72
CA LYS A 5 16.96 11.46 -8.61
C LYS A 5 15.46 11.23 -8.78
N THR A 6 15.09 10.23 -9.55
CA THR A 6 13.68 9.88 -9.77
C THR A 6 13.05 9.44 -8.46
N PHE A 7 11.96 10.10 -8.05
CA PHE A 7 11.09 9.65 -6.97
C PHE A 7 9.67 9.53 -7.54
N ARG A 8 9.16 8.30 -7.63
CA ARG A 8 7.86 8.04 -8.24
C ARG A 8 7.13 6.92 -7.54
N LEU A 9 5.81 7.03 -7.55
CA LEU A 9 4.85 6.05 -7.06
C LEU A 9 4.06 5.49 -8.23
N LYS A 10 3.86 4.17 -8.30
CA LYS A 10 2.94 3.52 -9.23
C LYS A 10 1.94 2.67 -8.48
N PHE A 11 0.67 2.79 -8.87
CA PHE A 11 -0.43 1.99 -8.34
C PHE A 11 -0.62 0.72 -9.18
N TRP A 12 -0.39 -0.45 -8.61
CA TRP A 12 -0.63 -1.74 -9.26
C TRP A 12 -1.97 -2.36 -8.87
N GLY A 13 -2.60 -1.83 -7.83
CA GLY A 13 -3.93 -2.17 -7.38
C GLY A 13 -4.43 -1.11 -6.43
N THR A 14 -5.69 -0.75 -6.54
CA THR A 14 -6.34 0.37 -5.82
C THR A 14 -7.58 -0.07 -5.06
N ARG A 15 -8.06 -1.30 -5.31
CA ARG A 15 -9.30 -1.83 -4.76
C ARG A 15 -9.08 -2.36 -3.34
N GLY A 16 -10.05 -2.10 -2.46
CA GLY A 16 -10.07 -2.61 -1.09
C GLY A 16 -10.76 -3.97 -0.96
N SER A 17 -10.46 -4.67 0.10
CA SER A 17 -11.12 -5.87 0.64
C SER A 17 -11.09 -7.10 -0.28
N ILE A 18 -11.44 -6.97 -1.56
CA ILE A 18 -11.52 -8.08 -2.53
C ILE A 18 -11.27 -7.56 -3.96
N PRO A 19 -10.61 -8.33 -4.83
CA PRO A 19 -10.49 -7.92 -6.23
C PRO A 19 -11.85 -7.88 -6.93
N CYS A 20 -12.08 -6.84 -7.71
CA CYS A 20 -13.32 -6.58 -8.44
C CYS A 20 -13.02 -6.47 -9.94
N PRO A 21 -12.72 -7.58 -10.64
CA PRO A 21 -12.52 -7.57 -12.07
C PRO A 21 -13.84 -7.43 -12.80
N GLY A 22 -13.91 -6.58 -13.81
CA GLY A 22 -15.14 -6.45 -14.62
C GLY A 22 -15.19 -5.15 -15.39
N PRO A 23 -16.19 -5.01 -16.28
CA PRO A 23 -16.31 -3.81 -17.12
C PRO A 23 -16.66 -2.54 -16.32
N GLU A 24 -17.17 -2.70 -15.11
CA GLU A 24 -17.59 -1.58 -14.24
C GLU A 24 -16.47 -1.02 -13.36
N THR A 25 -15.25 -1.60 -13.41
CA THR A 25 -14.10 -1.21 -12.61
C THR A 25 -12.83 -1.00 -13.43
N VAL A 26 -12.97 -0.85 -14.76
CA VAL A 26 -11.83 -0.74 -15.69
C VAL A 26 -11.08 0.58 -15.51
N LYS A 27 -11.79 1.66 -15.18
CA LYS A 27 -11.21 3.00 -15.11
C LYS A 27 -10.36 3.19 -13.86
N TYR A 28 -10.88 2.81 -12.69
CA TYR A 28 -10.18 3.00 -11.42
C TYR A 28 -9.38 1.78 -10.96
N GLY A 29 -9.67 0.61 -11.53
CA GLY A 29 -8.98 -0.63 -11.25
C GLY A 29 -9.75 -1.61 -10.39
N GLY A 30 -9.46 -2.88 -10.58
CA GLY A 30 -10.08 -4.00 -9.87
C GLY A 30 -9.11 -4.85 -9.07
N ASN A 31 -7.78 -4.62 -9.18
CA ASN A 31 -6.79 -5.32 -8.38
C ASN A 31 -6.68 -4.71 -6.98
N THR A 32 -6.39 -5.56 -5.98
CA THR A 32 -6.18 -5.13 -4.61
C THR A 32 -4.77 -4.61 -4.38
N THR A 33 -4.56 -4.01 -3.23
CA THR A 33 -3.48 -3.14 -2.82
C THR A 33 -2.08 -3.61 -3.21
N CYS A 34 -1.42 -2.83 -4.05
CA CYS A 34 0.01 -2.98 -4.32
C CYS A 34 0.57 -1.65 -4.85
N PHE A 35 1.62 -1.16 -4.21
CA PHE A 35 2.35 0.03 -4.61
C PHE A 35 3.78 -0.33 -5.01
N GLU A 36 4.27 0.30 -6.06
CA GLU A 36 5.68 0.28 -6.43
C GLU A 36 6.25 1.70 -6.31
N ILE A 37 7.35 1.84 -5.58
CA ILE A 37 8.01 3.11 -5.33
C ILE A 37 9.43 3.02 -5.86
N HIS A 38 9.84 3.99 -6.67
CA HIS A 38 11.21 4.14 -7.12
C HIS A 38 11.87 5.35 -6.46
N CYS A 39 12.99 5.10 -5.76
CA CYS A 39 13.88 6.12 -5.22
C CYS A 39 15.23 5.96 -5.93
N GLY A 40 15.46 6.75 -6.99
CA GLY A 40 16.57 6.52 -7.91
C GLY A 40 16.46 5.14 -8.55
N ASP A 41 17.50 4.32 -8.38
CA ASP A 41 17.56 2.96 -8.89
C ASP A 41 17.00 1.90 -7.91
N ARG A 42 16.60 2.32 -6.71
CA ARG A 42 16.01 1.42 -5.69
C ARG A 42 14.52 1.26 -5.91
N ARG A 43 14.07 0.02 -5.84
CA ARG A 43 12.65 -0.37 -5.88
C ARG A 43 12.19 -0.77 -4.49
N ILE A 44 11.09 -0.18 -4.03
CA ILE A 44 10.40 -0.50 -2.79
C ILE A 44 8.97 -0.89 -3.18
N ILE A 45 8.44 -1.94 -2.57
CA ILE A 45 7.07 -2.39 -2.80
C ILE A 45 6.32 -2.29 -1.48
N ILE A 46 5.07 -1.82 -1.51
CA ILE A 46 4.19 -1.87 -0.35
C ILE A 46 2.96 -2.68 -0.72
N ASP A 47 2.72 -3.72 0.06
CA ASP A 47 1.67 -4.72 -0.07
C ASP A 47 1.74 -5.61 -1.33
N ALA A 48 1.18 -6.80 -1.18
CA ALA A 48 1.18 -7.87 -2.16
C ALA A 48 -0.26 -8.39 -2.43
N GLY A 49 -1.21 -7.45 -2.60
CA GLY A 49 -2.53 -7.77 -3.12
C GLY A 49 -2.46 -8.28 -4.56
N THR A 50 -3.60 -8.45 -5.22
CA THR A 50 -3.61 -9.05 -6.58
C THR A 50 -2.84 -8.24 -7.61
N GLY A 51 -2.66 -6.93 -7.40
CA GLY A 51 -1.87 -6.05 -8.26
C GLY A 51 -0.41 -6.47 -8.41
N ILE A 52 0.19 -7.10 -7.38
CA ILE A 52 1.61 -7.52 -7.42
C ILE A 52 1.89 -8.54 -8.52
N ARG A 53 0.91 -9.33 -8.95
CA ARG A 53 1.05 -10.27 -10.07
C ARG A 53 1.42 -9.55 -11.36
N LEU A 54 0.83 -8.38 -11.62
CA LEU A 54 1.13 -7.57 -12.82
C LEU A 54 2.52 -6.94 -12.71
N LEU A 55 2.89 -6.43 -11.55
CA LEU A 55 4.24 -5.96 -11.26
C LEU A 55 5.27 -7.08 -11.49
N GLY A 56 5.01 -8.28 -10.96
CA GLY A 56 5.90 -9.44 -11.16
C GLY A 56 6.07 -9.79 -12.63
N LYS A 57 4.97 -9.77 -13.41
CA LYS A 57 5.05 -9.98 -14.86
C LYS A 57 5.93 -8.93 -15.55
N GLN A 58 5.83 -7.65 -15.14
CA GLN A 58 6.66 -6.59 -15.71
C GLN A 58 8.14 -6.81 -15.39
N ILE A 59 8.48 -7.11 -14.13
CA ILE A 59 9.87 -7.37 -13.69
C ILE A 59 10.49 -8.53 -14.46
N MET A 60 9.75 -9.62 -14.69
CA MET A 60 10.24 -10.77 -15.44
C MET A 60 10.50 -10.48 -16.93
N LEU A 61 10.05 -9.33 -17.44
CA LEU A 61 10.32 -8.86 -18.81
C LEU A 61 11.49 -7.85 -18.87
N GLU A 62 12.00 -7.40 -17.73
CA GLU A 62 13.18 -6.55 -17.64
C GLU A 62 14.44 -7.35 -18.02
N GLU A 63 15.50 -6.67 -18.44
CA GLU A 63 16.78 -7.31 -18.83
C GLU A 63 17.35 -8.16 -17.68
N GLN A 64 17.24 -7.66 -16.44
CA GLN A 64 17.48 -8.42 -15.22
C GLN A 64 16.15 -9.00 -14.74
N ASN A 65 15.87 -10.26 -15.01
CA ASN A 65 14.65 -10.97 -14.66
C ASN A 65 14.62 -11.48 -13.20
N TYR A 66 15.36 -10.83 -12.32
CA TYR A 66 15.36 -11.05 -10.88
C TYR A 66 15.12 -9.73 -10.14
N LEU A 67 14.77 -9.82 -8.86
CA LEU A 67 14.39 -8.68 -8.06
C LEU A 67 15.28 -8.55 -6.82
N ASN A 68 15.86 -7.36 -6.63
CA ASN A 68 16.45 -6.94 -5.37
C ASN A 68 15.62 -5.77 -4.83
N ALA A 69 14.79 -6.02 -3.82
CA ALA A 69 13.87 -5.02 -3.30
C ALA A 69 13.50 -5.25 -1.83
N ASP A 70 12.97 -4.20 -1.21
CA ASP A 70 12.29 -4.26 0.06
C ASP A 70 10.76 -4.26 -0.20
N LEU A 71 10.05 -5.25 0.34
CA LEU A 71 8.60 -5.36 0.30
C LEU A 71 8.05 -5.19 1.72
N PHE A 72 7.33 -4.13 1.96
CA PHE A 72 6.72 -3.81 3.25
C PHE A 72 5.24 -4.15 3.22
N PHE A 73 4.73 -4.77 4.26
CA PHE A 73 3.30 -5.00 4.44
C PHE A 73 2.72 -3.98 5.41
N THR A 74 1.65 -3.32 5.00
CA THR A 74 0.83 -2.51 5.91
C THR A 74 0.24 -3.42 6.97
N HIS A 75 -0.35 -4.52 6.54
CA HIS A 75 -0.86 -5.60 7.38
C HIS A 75 -1.08 -6.88 6.55
N THR A 76 -1.63 -7.92 7.18
CA THR A 76 -1.75 -9.25 6.56
C THR A 76 -3.20 -9.69 6.34
N HIS A 77 -4.14 -8.74 6.12
CA HIS A 77 -5.45 -9.12 5.58
C HIS A 77 -5.29 -9.64 4.15
N MET A 78 -6.27 -10.44 3.71
CA MET A 78 -6.16 -11.23 2.49
C MET A 78 -5.88 -10.35 1.25
N ASP A 79 -6.53 -9.22 1.12
CA ASP A 79 -6.38 -8.29 0.00
C ASP A 79 -5.00 -7.61 -0.09
N HIS A 80 -4.19 -7.70 0.97
CA HIS A 80 -2.81 -7.20 1.01
C HIS A 80 -1.75 -8.28 0.80
N ILE A 81 -2.12 -9.57 0.85
CA ILE A 81 -1.14 -10.67 0.75
C ILE A 81 -1.48 -11.71 -0.31
N GLN A 82 -2.74 -11.79 -0.80
CA GLN A 82 -3.20 -12.89 -1.65
C GLN A 82 -2.48 -13.00 -3.01
N GLY A 83 -1.86 -11.93 -3.48
CA GLY A 83 -1.08 -11.92 -4.71
C GLY A 83 0.34 -12.47 -4.56
N LEU A 84 0.86 -12.54 -3.33
CA LEU A 84 2.24 -12.95 -3.07
C LEU A 84 2.61 -14.32 -3.67
N PRO A 85 1.78 -15.37 -3.57
CA PRO A 85 2.06 -16.66 -4.19
C PRO A 85 2.16 -16.63 -5.72
N PHE A 86 1.69 -15.57 -6.35
CA PHE A 86 1.72 -15.36 -7.80
C PHE A 86 2.74 -14.30 -8.23
N PHE A 87 3.60 -13.85 -7.32
CA PHE A 87 4.66 -12.90 -7.59
C PHE A 87 5.89 -13.63 -8.15
N ALA A 88 5.96 -13.73 -9.47
CA ALA A 88 6.96 -14.53 -10.18
C ALA A 88 8.42 -14.31 -9.73
N PRO A 89 8.89 -13.07 -9.42
CA PRO A 89 10.27 -12.87 -8.96
C PRO A 89 10.69 -13.67 -7.75
N LEU A 90 9.75 -14.05 -6.85
CA LEU A 90 10.07 -14.85 -5.65
C LEU A 90 10.48 -16.30 -5.96
N TYR A 91 10.17 -16.79 -7.15
CA TYR A 91 10.56 -18.13 -7.61
C TYR A 91 11.90 -18.14 -8.34
N ASN A 92 12.50 -16.97 -8.58
CA ASN A 92 13.84 -16.87 -9.13
C ASN A 92 14.87 -16.87 -7.97
N PRO A 93 15.78 -17.86 -7.89
CA PRO A 93 16.75 -17.96 -6.80
C PRO A 93 17.82 -16.85 -6.80
N GLU A 94 17.92 -16.07 -7.87
CA GLU A 94 18.79 -14.90 -7.95
C GLU A 94 18.17 -13.64 -7.33
N SER A 95 16.85 -13.69 -7.03
CA SER A 95 16.18 -12.59 -6.32
C SER A 95 16.59 -12.52 -4.85
N ASP A 96 16.60 -11.31 -4.31
CA ASP A 96 16.79 -11.01 -2.88
C ASP A 96 15.72 -10.02 -2.45
N VAL A 97 14.59 -10.55 -1.93
CA VAL A 97 13.44 -9.76 -1.51
C VAL A 97 13.32 -9.78 0.01
N ARG A 98 13.46 -8.63 0.63
CA ARG A 98 13.31 -8.46 2.07
C ARG A 98 11.86 -8.12 2.38
N LEU A 99 11.14 -9.06 3.00
CA LEU A 99 9.75 -8.92 3.42
C LEU A 99 9.70 -8.34 4.83
N HIS A 100 8.93 -7.28 5.02
CA HIS A 100 8.88 -6.51 6.27
C HIS A 100 7.44 -6.36 6.78
N ALA A 101 7.17 -6.65 8.07
CA ALA A 101 5.86 -6.46 8.69
C ALA A 101 5.97 -5.77 10.05
N GLY A 102 5.28 -4.61 10.19
CA GLY A 102 5.32 -3.80 11.42
C GLY A 102 4.14 -4.05 12.36
N HIS A 103 3.00 -4.48 11.84
CA HIS A 103 1.75 -4.65 12.59
C HIS A 103 1.72 -5.91 13.46
N LEU A 104 2.61 -6.88 13.23
CA LEU A 104 2.65 -8.17 13.94
C LEU A 104 3.39 -8.12 15.28
N GLY A 105 4.00 -6.98 15.62
CA GLY A 105 4.75 -6.81 16.86
C GLY A 105 3.95 -7.20 18.11
N GLY A 106 4.34 -8.29 18.78
CA GLY A 106 3.65 -8.83 19.96
C GLY A 106 2.45 -9.72 19.66
N GLN A 107 2.18 -10.02 18.39
CA GLN A 107 1.14 -10.96 17.96
C GLN A 107 1.61 -12.42 18.10
N LYS A 108 0.65 -13.35 18.02
CA LYS A 108 0.92 -14.80 18.09
C LYS A 108 1.71 -15.34 16.89
N TYR A 109 1.57 -14.70 15.75
CA TYR A 109 2.15 -15.12 14.48
C TYR A 109 3.14 -14.08 13.99
N ASP A 110 4.23 -14.53 13.39
CA ASP A 110 5.16 -13.74 12.60
C ASP A 110 4.80 -13.80 11.10
N LEU A 111 5.46 -13.00 10.29
CA LEU A 111 5.19 -12.92 8.86
C LEU A 111 5.43 -14.26 8.14
N LEU A 112 6.54 -14.97 8.47
CA LEU A 112 6.81 -16.28 7.90
C LEU A 112 5.73 -17.30 8.29
N GLY A 113 5.26 -17.26 9.53
CA GLY A 113 4.18 -18.12 10.01
C GLY A 113 2.89 -17.89 9.25
N ILE A 114 2.50 -16.62 9.00
CA ILE A 114 1.29 -16.30 8.22
C ILE A 114 1.44 -16.78 6.78
N ILE A 115 2.54 -16.43 6.11
CA ILE A 115 2.74 -16.80 4.71
C ILE A 115 2.88 -18.33 4.57
N GLY A 116 3.71 -18.96 5.38
CA GLY A 116 4.02 -20.39 5.26
C GLY A 116 2.95 -21.33 5.81
N THR A 117 2.15 -20.90 6.80
CA THR A 117 1.17 -21.80 7.45
C THR A 117 -0.29 -21.49 7.10
N MET A 118 -0.59 -20.30 6.59
CA MET A 118 -1.94 -19.89 6.24
C MET A 118 -2.12 -19.65 4.74
N LEU A 119 -1.21 -18.91 4.10
CA LEU A 119 -1.35 -18.53 2.71
C LEU A 119 -0.81 -19.60 1.75
N MET A 120 0.42 -20.09 1.97
CA MET A 120 1.13 -21.03 1.09
C MET A 120 1.25 -22.43 1.70
N LYS A 121 0.11 -23.05 1.99
CA LYS A 121 0.05 -24.39 2.58
C LYS A 121 -1.17 -25.16 2.11
N ASP A 122 -0.98 -26.48 1.90
CA ASP A 122 -2.08 -27.40 1.70
C ASP A 122 -3.14 -27.31 2.83
N PRO A 123 -4.42 -27.33 2.48
CA PRO A 123 -5.03 -27.47 1.14
C PRO A 123 -5.31 -26.10 0.45
N VAL A 124 -4.88 -24.98 1.03
CA VAL A 124 -5.20 -23.64 0.50
C VAL A 124 -4.36 -23.31 -0.73
N PHE A 125 -3.08 -23.65 -0.70
CA PHE A 125 -2.17 -23.42 -1.83
C PHE A 125 -1.21 -24.61 -2.00
N PRO A 126 -1.05 -25.17 -3.21
CA PRO A 126 -0.30 -26.40 -3.42
C PRO A 126 1.22 -26.23 -3.44
N VAL A 127 1.70 -24.97 -3.54
CA VAL A 127 3.13 -24.66 -3.59
C VAL A 127 3.60 -24.23 -2.21
N PRO A 128 4.53 -24.97 -1.57
CA PRO A 128 4.98 -24.63 -0.22
C PRO A 128 5.86 -23.36 -0.21
N SER A 129 5.82 -22.60 0.89
CA SER A 129 6.62 -21.39 1.10
C SER A 129 8.14 -21.64 0.98
N ALA A 130 8.61 -22.84 1.26
CA ALA A 130 10.02 -23.22 1.14
C ALA A 130 10.62 -22.95 -0.26
N LEU A 131 9.79 -22.83 -1.30
CA LEU A 131 10.26 -22.49 -2.64
C LEU A 131 10.61 -21.02 -2.78
N ILE A 132 9.94 -20.13 -2.05
CA ILE A 132 10.21 -18.69 -2.07
C ILE A 132 11.23 -18.27 -0.99
N GLU A 133 11.41 -19.07 0.06
CA GLU A 133 12.34 -18.78 1.17
C GLU A 133 13.81 -18.63 0.75
N LYS A 134 14.17 -19.13 -0.43
CA LYS A 134 15.51 -18.94 -1.00
C LYS A 134 15.73 -17.54 -1.55
N ALA A 135 14.67 -16.90 -2.03
CA ALA A 135 14.67 -15.56 -2.60
C ALA A 135 14.23 -14.49 -1.59
N CYS A 136 13.82 -14.89 -0.37
CA CYS A 136 13.23 -14.00 0.60
C CYS A 136 13.92 -14.06 1.96
N SER A 137 13.94 -12.91 2.65
CA SER A 137 14.10 -12.84 4.10
C SER A 137 12.85 -12.23 4.74
N PHE A 138 12.57 -12.60 5.99
CA PHE A 138 11.36 -12.18 6.72
C PHE A 138 11.77 -11.38 7.95
N ASN A 139 11.24 -10.17 8.08
CA ASN A 139 11.64 -9.21 9.09
C ASN A 139 10.40 -8.62 9.79
N ASP A 140 10.12 -9.09 10.99
CA ASP A 140 9.09 -8.50 11.85
C ASP A 140 9.69 -7.39 12.72
N TYR A 141 8.94 -6.32 12.93
CA TYR A 141 9.36 -5.17 13.73
C TYR A 141 8.14 -4.48 14.37
N PRO A 142 8.30 -3.69 15.42
CA PRO A 142 7.20 -2.86 15.92
C PRO A 142 7.00 -1.62 15.05
N CYS A 143 5.75 -1.19 14.81
CA CYS A 143 5.46 0.13 14.23
C CYS A 143 6.14 1.24 15.04
N GLY A 144 6.48 2.36 14.39
CA GLY A 144 7.31 3.44 14.96
C GLY A 144 8.80 3.27 14.65
N LYS A 145 9.20 2.21 13.96
CA LYS A 145 10.59 2.01 13.52
C LYS A 145 10.92 2.93 12.33
N VAL A 146 12.17 3.36 12.31
CA VAL A 146 12.77 4.08 11.17
C VAL A 146 13.80 3.18 10.51
N PHE A 147 13.73 3.07 9.18
CA PHE A 147 14.70 2.36 8.36
C PHE A 147 15.52 3.37 7.56
N ASP A 148 16.83 3.20 7.57
CA ASP A 148 17.73 3.79 6.59
C ASP A 148 18.11 2.69 5.58
N LEU A 149 17.59 2.79 4.36
CA LEU A 149 17.85 1.82 3.30
C LEU A 149 19.12 2.14 2.50
N GLY A 150 19.84 3.19 2.91
CA GLY A 150 20.98 3.73 2.16
C GLY A 150 20.54 4.68 1.02
N ASP A 151 21.51 5.22 0.32
CA ASP A 151 21.30 6.12 -0.83
C ASP A 151 20.40 7.35 -0.53
N GLY A 152 20.24 7.72 0.75
CA GLY A 152 19.39 8.82 1.21
C GLY A 152 17.90 8.46 1.31
N ILE A 153 17.56 7.18 1.32
CA ILE A 153 16.20 6.68 1.43
C ILE A 153 15.88 6.36 2.90
N ILE A 154 14.93 7.08 3.47
CA ILE A 154 14.45 6.87 4.85
C ILE A 154 12.99 6.43 4.81
N ILE A 155 12.66 5.37 5.55
CA ILE A 155 11.28 4.93 5.75
C ILE A 155 10.94 5.08 7.24
N LYS A 156 9.93 5.88 7.54
CA LYS A 156 9.33 6.01 8.87
C LYS A 156 8.03 5.24 8.90
N THR A 157 7.77 4.55 9.99
CA THR A 157 6.56 3.74 10.16
C THR A 157 5.73 4.25 11.32
N GLY A 158 4.40 4.19 11.20
CA GLY A 158 3.46 4.59 12.25
C GLY A 158 2.32 3.59 12.39
N LYS A 159 1.72 3.50 13.57
CA LYS A 159 0.59 2.59 13.81
C LYS A 159 -0.70 3.21 13.26
N LEU A 160 -1.46 2.44 12.49
CA LEU A 160 -2.78 2.82 12.01
C LEU A 160 -3.90 2.16 12.82
N ASN A 161 -5.05 2.82 12.85
CA ASN A 161 -6.24 2.36 13.56
C ASN A 161 -7.05 1.39 12.68
N HIS A 162 -6.67 0.11 12.75
CA HIS A 162 -7.30 -0.95 11.95
C HIS A 162 -7.44 -2.23 12.77
N PRO A 163 -8.49 -3.07 12.55
CA PRO A 163 -8.62 -4.36 13.21
C PRO A 163 -7.38 -5.23 13.02
N ASN A 164 -6.89 -5.81 14.11
CA ASN A 164 -5.63 -6.56 14.20
C ASN A 164 -4.34 -5.72 13.98
N GLY A 165 -4.47 -4.41 13.79
CA GLY A 165 -3.37 -3.47 13.57
C GLY A 165 -2.95 -3.37 12.10
N ALA A 166 -2.52 -2.17 11.73
CA ALA A 166 -1.86 -1.89 10.45
C ALA A 166 -0.71 -0.89 10.67
N CYS A 167 0.17 -0.81 9.70
CA CYS A 167 1.35 0.04 9.71
C CYS A 167 1.30 1.01 8.52
N GLY A 168 1.31 2.31 8.79
CA GLY A 168 1.50 3.34 7.78
C GLY A 168 2.97 3.58 7.51
N TYR A 169 3.27 4.14 6.36
CA TYR A 169 4.63 4.38 5.88
C TYR A 169 4.82 5.80 5.40
N ARG A 170 5.95 6.41 5.78
CA ARG A 170 6.45 7.63 5.16
C ARG A 170 7.79 7.33 4.53
N VAL A 171 7.90 7.49 3.21
CA VAL A 171 9.13 7.36 2.43
C VAL A 171 9.69 8.75 2.15
N GLU A 172 10.93 9.00 2.53
CA GLU A 172 11.64 10.24 2.27
C GLU A 172 12.82 9.98 1.34
N TYR A 173 12.93 10.77 0.27
CA TYR A 173 14.02 10.69 -0.69
C TYR A 173 14.22 12.02 -1.42
N ASP A 174 15.48 12.46 -1.59
CA ASP A 174 15.88 13.71 -2.29
C ASP A 174 15.09 14.96 -1.85
N GLY A 175 14.83 15.08 -0.56
CA GLY A 175 14.10 16.22 0.04
C GLY A 175 12.60 16.22 -0.17
N LYS A 176 12.02 15.15 -0.70
CA LYS A 176 10.60 14.94 -0.90
C LYS A 176 10.07 13.80 -0.07
N SER A 177 8.75 13.68 0.06
CA SER A 177 8.13 12.67 0.91
C SER A 177 6.80 12.16 0.37
N LEU A 178 6.59 10.85 0.57
CA LEU A 178 5.38 10.10 0.29
C LEU A 178 4.85 9.49 1.58
N ALA A 179 3.61 9.77 1.96
CA ALA A 179 2.91 9.11 3.05
C ALA A 179 1.88 8.11 2.52
N ILE A 180 1.87 6.88 3.03
CA ILE A 180 0.88 5.83 2.71
C ILE A 180 0.19 5.43 4.00
N CYS A 181 -1.08 5.77 4.13
CA CYS A 181 -1.95 5.54 5.28
C CYS A 181 -3.23 4.86 4.81
N THR A 182 -3.09 3.66 4.23
CA THR A 182 -4.23 2.82 3.87
C THR A 182 -4.61 1.92 5.03
N ASP A 183 -5.88 1.53 5.06
CA ASP A 183 -6.44 0.69 6.13
C ASP A 183 -6.33 1.36 7.51
N THR A 184 -7.04 2.46 7.61
CA THR A 184 -7.15 3.21 8.86
C THR A 184 -8.55 3.79 9.03
N GLU A 185 -9.16 3.56 10.18
CA GLU A 185 -10.42 4.17 10.57
C GLU A 185 -10.14 5.44 11.37
N HIS A 186 -10.74 6.55 10.98
CA HIS A 186 -10.59 7.80 11.68
C HIS A 186 -11.27 7.77 13.07
N TYR A 187 -10.82 8.63 13.97
CA TYR A 187 -11.43 8.80 15.29
C TYR A 187 -12.53 9.86 15.25
N GLU A 188 -13.65 9.61 15.93
CA GLU A 188 -14.70 10.63 16.09
C GLU A 188 -14.19 11.83 16.87
N GLY A 189 -14.41 13.02 16.34
CA GLY A 189 -14.15 14.29 17.02
C GLY A 189 -12.68 14.68 17.18
N LYS A 190 -11.73 13.90 16.61
CA LYS A 190 -10.31 14.25 16.61
C LYS A 190 -9.61 13.65 15.40
N LEU A 191 -8.58 14.31 14.91
CA LEU A 191 -7.70 13.77 13.89
C LEU A 191 -6.74 12.73 14.49
N ASP A 192 -6.30 11.78 13.67
CA ASP A 192 -5.31 10.78 14.06
C ASP A 192 -3.90 11.37 14.06
N GLU A 193 -3.27 11.48 15.23
CA GLU A 193 -1.94 12.07 15.41
C GLU A 193 -0.83 11.25 14.73
N GLU A 194 -0.97 9.93 14.66
CA GLU A 194 0.00 9.07 13.94
C GLU A 194 -0.07 9.34 12.44
N VAL A 195 -1.27 9.41 11.89
CA VAL A 195 -1.49 9.75 10.48
C VAL A 195 -0.99 11.17 10.19
N LEU A 196 -1.30 12.16 11.06
CA LEU A 196 -0.79 13.52 10.90
C LEU A 196 0.74 13.56 10.91
N THR A 197 1.40 12.76 11.77
CA THR A 197 2.86 12.67 11.83
C THR A 197 3.46 12.10 10.55
N LEU A 198 2.86 11.05 9.99
CA LEU A 198 3.31 10.48 8.71
C LEU A 198 3.08 11.43 7.54
N ALA A 199 1.95 12.14 7.55
CA ALA A 199 1.53 13.03 6.48
C ALA A 199 2.15 14.44 6.55
N ASP A 200 2.84 14.80 7.65
CA ASP A 200 3.34 16.17 7.87
C ASP A 200 4.13 16.69 6.68
N GLN A 201 3.60 17.75 6.04
CA GLN A 201 4.16 18.41 4.86
C GLN A 201 4.51 17.44 3.70
N ALA A 202 3.80 16.31 3.56
CA ALA A 202 4.08 15.35 2.51
C ALA A 202 3.83 15.94 1.11
N ASP A 203 4.72 15.60 0.16
CA ASP A 203 4.51 15.95 -1.25
C ASP A 203 3.34 15.16 -1.84
N VAL A 204 3.21 13.90 -1.41
CA VAL A 204 2.11 13.02 -1.77
C VAL A 204 1.64 12.26 -0.54
N MET A 205 0.32 12.20 -0.34
CA MET A 205 -0.34 11.31 0.61
C MET A 205 -1.30 10.37 -0.11
N VAL A 206 -1.24 9.10 0.21
CA VAL A 206 -2.24 8.08 -0.14
C VAL A 206 -2.99 7.75 1.14
N TYR A 207 -4.32 7.91 1.13
CA TYR A 207 -5.13 7.76 2.34
C TYR A 207 -6.35 6.89 2.08
N ASP A 208 -6.71 6.07 3.07
CA ASP A 208 -7.92 5.23 3.08
C ASP A 208 -9.17 6.07 2.87
N SER A 209 -9.91 5.75 1.85
CA SER A 209 -11.11 6.48 1.44
C SER A 209 -12.16 5.50 0.90
N ALA A 210 -12.31 4.37 1.61
CA ALA A 210 -13.24 3.31 1.22
C ALA A 210 -14.69 3.84 1.16
N TYR A 211 -15.04 4.76 2.05
CA TYR A 211 -16.40 5.25 2.21
C TYR A 211 -16.55 6.75 1.99
N THR A 212 -17.80 7.18 1.89
CA THR A 212 -18.23 8.57 2.10
C THR A 212 -18.73 8.74 3.53
N ASP A 213 -18.86 9.98 4.03
CA ASP A 213 -19.43 10.27 5.35
C ASP A 213 -20.88 9.76 5.50
N GLU A 214 -21.62 9.63 4.38
CA GLU A 214 -22.99 9.06 4.38
C GLU A 214 -22.99 7.53 4.53
N GLU A 215 -21.98 6.86 3.98
CA GLU A 215 -21.85 5.40 4.03
C GLU A 215 -21.24 4.92 5.34
N TYR A 216 -20.27 5.66 5.87
CA TYR A 216 -19.44 5.30 7.03
C TYR A 216 -20.22 4.81 8.26
N PRO A 217 -21.37 5.42 8.66
CA PRO A 217 -22.10 4.95 9.83
C PRO A 217 -22.53 3.48 9.79
N LYS A 218 -22.64 2.88 8.60
CA LYS A 218 -22.99 1.47 8.40
C LYS A 218 -21.78 0.53 8.58
N PHE A 219 -20.58 1.07 8.45
CA PHE A 219 -19.32 0.32 8.41
C PHE A 219 -18.36 0.70 9.53
N LYS A 220 -18.81 1.47 10.49
CA LYS A 220 -18.03 1.87 11.67
C LYS A 220 -17.49 0.64 12.41
N GLY A 221 -16.19 0.64 12.70
CA GLY A 221 -15.50 -0.48 13.33
C GLY A 221 -14.92 -1.48 12.32
N TRP A 222 -15.05 -1.23 11.00
CA TRP A 222 -14.48 -2.09 9.96
C TRP A 222 -13.03 -1.72 9.61
N GLY A 223 -12.54 -0.59 10.14
CA GLY A 223 -11.14 -0.19 10.01
C GLY A 223 -10.84 0.69 8.81
N HIS A 224 -11.86 1.33 8.21
CA HIS A 224 -11.72 2.19 7.04
C HIS A 224 -12.29 3.58 7.25
N SER A 225 -11.83 4.53 6.43
CA SER A 225 -12.14 5.94 6.55
C SER A 225 -12.95 6.46 5.36
N THR A 226 -13.10 7.80 5.32
CA THR A 226 -13.85 8.50 4.28
C THR A 226 -12.93 9.44 3.50
N TRP A 227 -13.31 9.76 2.27
CA TRP A 227 -12.57 10.75 1.49
C TRP A 227 -12.66 12.16 2.13
N GLN A 228 -13.73 12.45 2.86
CA GLN A 228 -13.87 13.72 3.59
C GLN A 228 -12.82 13.83 4.71
N GLU A 229 -12.53 12.71 5.39
CA GLU A 229 -11.48 12.69 6.40
C GLU A 229 -10.10 12.81 5.78
N ALA A 230 -9.86 12.19 4.60
CA ALA A 230 -8.64 12.38 3.84
C ALA A 230 -8.35 13.86 3.59
N LEU A 231 -9.37 14.66 3.21
CA LEU A 231 -9.21 16.09 2.97
C LEU A 231 -8.90 16.88 4.27
N LYS A 232 -9.50 16.51 5.39
CA LYS A 232 -9.21 17.14 6.70
C LYS A 232 -7.76 16.87 7.14
N ILE A 233 -7.28 15.63 6.99
CA ILE A 233 -5.89 15.28 7.26
C ILE A 233 -4.94 16.04 6.32
N ALA A 234 -5.24 16.07 5.03
CA ALA A 234 -4.43 16.77 4.02
C ALA A 234 -4.26 18.26 4.32
N ASP A 235 -5.36 18.93 4.67
CA ASP A 235 -5.35 20.35 5.05
C ASP A 235 -4.52 20.56 6.33
N LYS A 236 -4.78 19.79 7.37
CA LYS A 236 -4.10 19.93 8.66
C LYS A 236 -2.61 19.64 8.58
N ALA A 237 -2.20 18.65 7.79
CA ALA A 237 -0.81 18.23 7.61
C ALA A 237 -0.09 19.03 6.50
N ASN A 238 -0.76 19.97 5.81
CA ASN A 238 -0.22 20.72 4.67
C ASN A 238 0.31 19.81 3.55
N VAL A 239 -0.44 18.78 3.20
CA VAL A 239 -0.11 17.85 2.11
C VAL A 239 -0.29 18.55 0.76
N LYS A 240 0.65 18.32 -0.18
CA LYS A 240 0.58 18.95 -1.50
C LYS A 240 -0.39 18.25 -2.46
N ASN A 241 -0.36 16.90 -2.48
CA ASN A 241 -1.23 16.08 -3.35
C ASN A 241 -1.78 14.90 -2.56
N THR A 242 -3.08 14.61 -2.70
CA THR A 242 -3.74 13.52 -1.98
C THR A 242 -4.38 12.54 -2.95
N PHE A 243 -4.11 11.26 -2.76
CA PHE A 243 -4.75 10.17 -3.48
C PHE A 243 -5.70 9.42 -2.55
N LEU A 244 -6.97 9.38 -2.93
CA LEU A 244 -7.98 8.59 -2.27
C LEU A 244 -7.78 7.14 -2.68
N PHE A 245 -7.69 6.25 -1.74
CA PHE A 245 -7.28 4.86 -1.96
C PHE A 245 -8.21 3.87 -1.27
N HIS A 246 -8.03 2.58 -1.56
CA HIS A 246 -8.80 1.48 -0.98
C HIS A 246 -10.28 1.54 -1.37
N HIS A 247 -10.54 1.69 -2.69
CA HIS A 247 -11.90 1.85 -3.21
C HIS A 247 -12.79 0.68 -2.82
N ASP A 248 -13.96 0.99 -2.22
CA ASP A 248 -14.93 -0.03 -1.80
C ASP A 248 -15.34 -0.93 -2.97
N PRO A 249 -15.48 -2.26 -2.77
CA PRO A 249 -15.90 -3.18 -3.81
C PRO A 249 -17.24 -2.84 -4.49
N SER A 250 -18.13 -2.14 -3.82
CA SER A 250 -19.41 -1.70 -4.37
C SER A 250 -19.33 -0.41 -5.20
N HIS A 251 -18.21 0.30 -5.16
CA HIS A 251 -18.01 1.52 -5.92
C HIS A 251 -17.54 1.20 -7.34
N ASN A 252 -18.45 1.20 -8.30
CA ASN A 252 -18.13 1.09 -9.71
C ASN A 252 -17.50 2.39 -10.26
N ASP A 253 -17.06 2.39 -11.52
CA ASP A 253 -16.41 3.53 -12.16
C ASP A 253 -17.29 4.81 -12.14
N GLU A 254 -18.62 4.65 -12.32
CA GLU A 254 -19.57 5.76 -12.29
C GLU A 254 -19.62 6.40 -10.88
N ARG A 255 -19.67 5.57 -9.82
CA ARG A 255 -19.64 6.06 -8.43
C ARG A 255 -18.32 6.75 -8.12
N MET A 256 -17.21 6.19 -8.57
CA MET A 256 -15.89 6.80 -8.41
C MET A 256 -15.76 8.13 -9.17
N ASP A 257 -16.38 8.28 -10.33
CA ASP A 257 -16.46 9.55 -11.08
C ASP A 257 -17.23 10.63 -10.31
N GLN A 258 -18.32 10.24 -9.64
CA GLN A 258 -19.08 11.15 -8.77
C GLN A 258 -18.20 11.61 -7.61
N ILE A 259 -17.54 10.68 -6.90
CA ILE A 259 -16.61 11.02 -5.81
C ILE A 259 -15.48 11.93 -6.32
N ALA A 260 -14.88 11.63 -7.47
CA ALA A 260 -13.83 12.46 -8.06
C ALA A 260 -14.30 13.90 -8.33
N SER A 261 -15.54 14.05 -8.82
CA SER A 261 -16.15 15.37 -9.07
C SER A 261 -16.42 16.14 -7.78
N GLU A 262 -16.95 15.46 -6.76
CA GLU A 262 -17.19 16.05 -5.44
C GLU A 262 -15.89 16.53 -4.81
N VAL A 263 -14.86 15.69 -4.79
CA VAL A 263 -13.53 16.00 -4.26
C VAL A 263 -12.90 17.18 -5.00
N ALA A 264 -12.91 17.16 -6.33
CA ALA A 264 -12.32 18.24 -7.15
C ALA A 264 -12.99 19.60 -6.94
N SER A 265 -14.27 19.61 -6.56
CA SER A 265 -15.01 20.84 -6.22
C SER A 265 -14.54 21.49 -4.91
N ILE A 266 -13.92 20.70 -4.01
CA ILE A 266 -13.47 21.15 -2.68
C ILE A 266 -11.95 21.32 -2.66
N ASN A 267 -11.20 20.37 -3.23
CA ASN A 267 -9.74 20.35 -3.24
C ASN A 267 -9.22 19.83 -4.59
N SER A 268 -8.64 20.72 -5.38
CA SER A 268 -8.13 20.40 -6.72
C SER A 268 -6.84 19.57 -6.73
N THR A 269 -6.20 19.38 -5.57
CA THR A 269 -4.97 18.56 -5.43
C THR A 269 -5.26 17.17 -4.87
N ALA A 270 -6.55 16.86 -4.63
CA ALA A 270 -6.99 15.55 -4.19
C ALA A 270 -7.79 14.84 -5.29
N ARG A 271 -7.60 13.52 -5.43
CA ARG A 271 -8.32 12.72 -6.42
C ARG A 271 -8.24 11.22 -6.10
N PRO A 272 -9.18 10.39 -6.58
CA PRO A 272 -9.05 8.94 -6.51
C PRO A 272 -7.78 8.44 -7.22
N ALA A 273 -7.13 7.45 -6.61
CA ALA A 273 -6.05 6.71 -7.24
C ALA A 273 -6.59 5.85 -8.41
N ILE A 274 -5.77 5.67 -9.44
CA ILE A 274 -6.12 4.87 -10.63
C ILE A 274 -5.08 3.76 -10.78
N GLU A 275 -5.55 2.53 -10.95
CA GLU A 275 -4.68 1.38 -11.23
C GLU A 275 -3.87 1.60 -12.52
N GLY A 276 -2.58 1.34 -12.46
CA GLY A 276 -1.65 1.55 -13.57
C GLY A 276 -1.06 2.96 -13.65
N GLU A 277 -1.61 3.92 -12.88
CA GLU A 277 -1.08 5.28 -12.86
C GLU A 277 0.29 5.36 -12.19
N GLU A 278 1.17 6.18 -12.77
CA GLU A 278 2.48 6.52 -12.22
C GLU A 278 2.53 8.02 -11.89
N VAL A 279 2.95 8.35 -10.69
CA VAL A 279 3.01 9.70 -10.14
C VAL A 279 4.46 10.05 -9.84
N SER A 280 4.96 11.16 -10.39
CA SER A 280 6.23 11.75 -9.98
C SER A 280 6.03 12.57 -8.71
N ILE A 281 6.89 12.34 -7.72
CA ILE A 281 6.86 13.01 -6.42
C ILE A 281 7.83 14.17 -6.42
#